data_f0c4d6b4b88c9faa83acbce14caa215e
#
_entry.id   f0c4d6b4b88c9faa83acbce14caa215e
#
_cell.length_a   1.000
_cell.length_b   1.000
_cell.length_c   1.000
_cell.angle_alpha   90.00
_cell.angle_beta   90.00
_cell.angle_gamma   90.00
#
_symmetry.space_group_name_H-M   'P 1'
#
loop_
_entity.id
_entity.type
_entity.pdbx_description
1 polymer ?
#
loop_
_entity_poly.entity_id
_entity_poly.type
_entity_poly.pdbx_seq_one_letter_code
_entity_poly.pdbx_strand_id
1 'polypeptide(L)'
;NCKKLKSISLYDSVEDYYDGVIKQCHCLEEVKLTQLRGDYSVMKELLADTDRRLHFRIEPCGLQLTFPAYVYNFVEDVEARVLHHKIEGSGYPYRECVTRKGVDLLAYDRLFAQVVNDDYRTAIEIACDRLMHPIELENHLREQYEQYLEQNAEVILKVLIPENKVEEISYLCDSCLIP
;
A
#
# COMPACT_ATOMS: atom_id res chain seq x y z
N ASN A 1 8.46 21.04 0.95
CA ASN A 1 8.22 20.78 2.38
C ASN A 1 6.76 21.10 2.74
N CYS A 2 5.82 20.20 2.33
CA CYS A 2 4.37 20.38 2.52
C CYS A 2 3.88 19.51 3.69
N LYS A 3 4.14 19.94 4.92
CA LYS A 3 3.85 19.17 6.15
C LYS A 3 2.36 18.80 6.35
N LYS A 4 1.43 19.49 5.69
CA LYS A 4 -0.02 19.28 5.80
C LYS A 4 -0.64 18.63 4.56
N LEU A 5 0.14 18.31 3.55
CA LEU A 5 -0.32 17.67 2.34
C LEU A 5 -0.76 16.24 2.66
N LYS A 6 -2.03 15.91 2.44
CA LYS A 6 -2.59 14.58 2.69
C LYS A 6 -2.74 13.75 1.43
N SER A 7 -3.04 14.41 0.31
CA SER A 7 -3.21 13.75 -0.97
C SER A 7 -2.58 14.52 -2.11
N ILE A 8 -2.22 13.82 -3.18
CA ILE A 8 -1.67 14.38 -4.40
C ILE A 8 -2.30 13.68 -5.61
N SER A 9 -2.57 14.44 -6.66
CA SER A 9 -3.04 13.89 -7.94
C SER A 9 -1.99 14.18 -9.01
N LEU A 10 -1.59 13.13 -9.73
CA LEU A 10 -0.55 13.20 -10.76
C LEU A 10 -0.99 12.45 -12.00
N TYR A 11 -0.31 12.76 -13.12
CA TYR A 11 -0.40 12.02 -14.36
C TYR A 11 0.89 11.23 -14.58
N ASP A 12 0.80 10.10 -15.27
CA ASP A 12 1.96 9.29 -15.67
C ASP A 12 2.83 9.97 -16.76
N SER A 13 2.40 11.14 -17.25
CA SER A 13 3.15 11.96 -18.19
C SER A 13 4.23 12.84 -17.54
N VAL A 14 4.40 12.77 -16.22
CA VAL A 14 5.50 13.45 -15.51
C VAL A 14 6.82 12.79 -15.92
N GLU A 15 7.67 13.52 -16.64
CA GLU A 15 8.93 13.00 -17.19
C GLU A 15 10.12 13.27 -16.26
N ASP A 16 10.12 14.42 -15.58
CA ASP A 16 11.18 14.81 -14.66
C ASP A 16 10.72 14.67 -13.21
N TYR A 17 11.11 13.57 -12.58
CA TYR A 17 10.94 13.35 -11.16
C TYR A 17 12.30 13.48 -10.46
N TYR A 18 12.39 14.43 -9.55
CA TYR A 18 13.60 14.62 -8.74
C TYR A 18 13.48 13.90 -7.40
N ASP A 19 14.55 13.20 -7.00
CA ASP A 19 14.65 12.52 -5.72
C ASP A 19 14.32 13.47 -4.54
N GLY A 20 13.49 13.00 -3.62
CA GLY A 20 13.12 13.71 -2.40
C GLY A 20 11.93 14.67 -2.51
N VAL A 21 11.16 14.65 -3.61
CA VAL A 21 10.00 15.55 -3.81
C VAL A 21 8.98 15.44 -2.68
N ILE A 22 8.68 14.22 -2.22
CA ILE A 22 7.71 13.96 -1.14
C ILE A 22 8.35 13.59 0.20
N LYS A 23 9.66 13.46 0.28
CA LYS A 23 10.40 12.97 1.46
C LYS A 23 10.05 13.69 2.78
N GLN A 24 9.66 14.97 2.70
CA GLN A 24 9.26 15.77 3.87
C GLN A 24 7.75 16.01 3.97
N CYS A 25 6.94 15.32 3.16
CA CYS A 25 5.48 15.39 3.20
C CYS A 25 4.92 14.35 4.17
N HIS A 26 5.13 14.56 5.46
CA HIS A 26 4.85 13.57 6.51
C HIS A 26 3.38 13.21 6.70
N CYS A 27 2.45 14.00 6.16
CA CYS A 27 1.01 13.73 6.22
C CYS A 27 0.46 13.18 4.90
N LEU A 28 1.32 12.92 3.89
CA LEU A 28 0.88 12.36 2.63
C LEU A 28 0.51 10.88 2.81
N GLU A 29 -0.74 10.55 2.53
CA GLU A 29 -1.32 9.24 2.71
C GLU A 29 -1.91 8.69 1.40
N GLU A 30 -2.34 9.56 0.50
CA GLU A 30 -3.06 9.18 -0.71
C GLU A 30 -2.42 9.78 -1.98
N VAL A 31 -2.29 8.95 -3.01
CA VAL A 31 -1.83 9.35 -4.34
C VAL A 31 -2.84 8.89 -5.39
N LYS A 32 -3.42 9.84 -6.12
CA LYS A 32 -4.21 9.54 -7.32
C LYS A 32 -3.30 9.64 -8.54
N LEU A 33 -3.11 8.51 -9.24
CA LEU A 33 -2.35 8.43 -10.47
C LEU A 33 -3.28 8.24 -11.66
N THR A 34 -3.33 9.22 -12.57
CA THR A 34 -4.09 9.12 -13.81
C THR A 34 -3.17 8.66 -14.93
N GLN A 35 -3.41 7.49 -15.46
CA GLN A 35 -2.62 6.91 -16.55
C GLN A 35 -3.13 7.35 -17.91
N LEU A 36 -2.24 7.95 -18.70
CA LEU A 36 -2.44 8.33 -20.10
C LEU A 36 -1.57 7.48 -21.03
N ARG A 37 -0.41 7.04 -20.57
CA ARG A 37 0.62 6.30 -21.32
C ARG A 37 0.80 4.86 -20.81
N GLY A 38 0.22 4.53 -19.67
CA GLY A 38 0.44 3.23 -19.00
C GLY A 38 1.83 3.11 -18.35
N ASP A 39 2.44 4.24 -17.96
CA ASP A 39 3.75 4.29 -17.32
C ASP A 39 3.61 4.37 -15.80
N TYR A 40 4.34 3.50 -15.10
CA TYR A 40 4.37 3.44 -13.64
C TYR A 40 5.65 4.05 -13.03
N SER A 41 6.48 4.71 -13.83
CA SER A 41 7.75 5.30 -13.37
C SER A 41 7.52 6.27 -12.21
N VAL A 42 6.55 7.19 -12.32
CA VAL A 42 6.22 8.15 -11.26
C VAL A 42 5.79 7.45 -9.97
N MET A 43 4.99 6.38 -10.07
CA MET A 43 4.59 5.58 -8.90
C MET A 43 5.80 4.95 -8.22
N LYS A 44 6.71 4.38 -9.00
CA LYS A 44 7.94 3.76 -8.49
C LYS A 44 8.84 4.77 -7.78
N GLU A 45 9.04 5.94 -8.37
CA GLU A 45 9.87 7.00 -7.78
C GLU A 45 9.24 7.57 -6.50
N LEU A 46 7.91 7.77 -6.46
CA LEU A 46 7.20 8.19 -5.24
C LEU A 46 7.37 7.17 -4.11
N LEU A 47 7.27 5.87 -4.42
CA LEU A 47 7.46 4.81 -3.44
C LEU A 47 8.91 4.70 -2.95
N ALA A 48 9.89 5.07 -3.78
CA ALA A 48 11.30 5.13 -3.39
C ALA A 48 11.61 6.32 -2.47
N ASP A 49 10.84 7.41 -2.59
CA ASP A 49 11.04 8.65 -1.81
C ASP A 49 10.57 8.56 -0.36
N THR A 50 9.76 7.55 0.00
CA THR A 50 9.21 7.44 1.35
C THR A 50 9.14 6.00 1.85
N ASP A 51 9.44 5.84 3.11
CA ASP A 51 9.30 4.61 3.89
C ASP A 51 7.92 4.45 4.54
N ARG A 52 7.05 5.48 4.39
CA ARG A 52 5.73 5.55 5.02
C ARG A 52 4.69 4.77 4.23
N ARG A 53 3.58 4.48 4.89
CA ARG A 53 2.40 3.93 4.22
C ARG A 53 1.89 4.92 3.17
N LEU A 54 1.59 4.43 1.97
CA LEU A 54 0.95 5.17 0.89
C LEU A 54 -0.17 4.34 0.25
N HIS A 55 -1.31 4.97 0.02
CA HIS A 55 -2.41 4.42 -0.75
C HIS A 55 -2.42 5.02 -2.16
N PHE A 56 -2.48 4.18 -3.18
CA PHE A 56 -2.56 4.57 -4.58
C PHE A 56 -3.93 4.22 -5.16
N ARG A 57 -4.53 5.21 -5.84
CA ARG A 57 -5.69 5.02 -6.70
C ARG A 57 -5.27 5.27 -8.14
N ILE A 58 -5.37 4.24 -9.00
CA ILE A 58 -4.87 4.27 -10.37
C ILE A 58 -6.05 4.33 -11.33
N GLU A 59 -6.15 5.42 -12.07
CA GLU A 59 -7.21 5.67 -13.05
C GLU A 59 -6.68 5.55 -14.49
N PRO A 60 -7.48 5.08 -15.46
CA PRO A 60 -8.92 4.77 -15.37
C PRO A 60 -9.22 3.33 -14.95
N CYS A 61 -8.23 2.47 -14.70
CA CYS A 61 -8.47 1.06 -14.42
C CYS A 61 -9.17 0.82 -13.06
N GLY A 62 -9.18 1.81 -12.16
CA GLY A 62 -9.79 1.72 -10.85
C GLY A 62 -9.02 0.85 -9.85
N LEU A 63 -7.77 0.48 -10.15
CA LEU A 63 -6.93 -0.29 -9.24
C LEU A 63 -6.58 0.54 -8.01
N GLN A 64 -6.79 -0.03 -6.83
CA GLN A 64 -6.38 0.56 -5.56
C GLN A 64 -5.38 -0.36 -4.86
N LEU A 65 -4.30 0.24 -4.36
CA LEU A 65 -3.19 -0.49 -3.73
C LEU A 65 -2.65 0.30 -2.54
N THR A 66 -2.59 -0.36 -1.41
CA THR A 66 -1.95 0.19 -0.20
C THR A 66 -0.56 -0.41 -0.02
N PHE A 67 0.44 0.44 0.09
CA PHE A 67 1.83 0.06 0.34
C PHE A 67 2.16 0.28 1.82
N PRO A 68 2.49 -0.78 2.57
CA PRO A 68 2.83 -0.67 3.98
C PRO A 68 4.05 0.21 4.25
N ALA A 69 4.18 0.70 5.49
CA ALA A 69 5.41 1.34 5.94
C ALA A 69 6.52 0.30 6.17
N TYR A 70 7.76 0.77 6.17
CA TYR A 70 8.93 0.01 6.60
C TYR A 70 9.93 0.94 7.29
N VAL A 71 10.88 0.37 8.00
CA VAL A 71 11.94 1.13 8.66
C VAL A 71 13.29 0.65 8.13
N TYR A 72 14.12 1.60 7.74
CA TYR A 72 15.47 1.34 7.28
C TYR A 72 16.46 1.70 8.41
N ASN A 73 16.94 0.68 9.10
CA ASN A 73 17.85 0.84 10.23
C ASN A 73 19.30 0.57 9.83
N PHE A 74 20.18 1.43 10.30
CA PHE A 74 21.61 1.19 10.28
C PHE A 74 22.02 0.60 11.63
N VAL A 75 22.54 -0.61 11.61
CA VAL A 75 23.11 -1.24 12.80
C VAL A 75 24.63 -1.27 12.63
N GLU A 76 25.32 -0.51 13.49
CA GLU A 76 26.77 -0.52 13.54
C GLU A 76 27.23 -1.68 14.46
N ASP A 77 27.91 -2.66 13.88
CA ASP A 77 28.63 -3.64 14.67
C ASP A 77 30.02 -3.07 15.01
N VAL A 78 30.13 -2.55 16.23
CA VAL A 78 31.32 -1.89 16.74
C VAL A 78 32.53 -2.83 16.80
N GLU A 79 32.29 -4.13 17.05
CA GLU A 79 33.37 -5.13 17.15
C GLU A 79 33.91 -5.52 15.77
N ALA A 80 33.00 -5.71 14.80
CA ALA A 80 33.36 -6.10 13.44
C ALA A 80 33.68 -4.92 12.52
N ARG A 81 33.40 -3.67 12.93
CA ARG A 81 33.49 -2.44 12.09
C ARG A 81 32.69 -2.56 10.78
N VAL A 82 31.57 -3.25 10.81
CA VAL A 82 30.71 -3.48 9.67
C VAL A 82 29.37 -2.79 9.90
N LEU A 83 28.93 -1.99 8.94
CA LEU A 83 27.61 -1.41 8.92
C LEU A 83 26.64 -2.44 8.29
N HIS A 84 25.71 -2.93 9.10
CA HIS A 84 24.63 -3.77 8.63
C HIS A 84 23.39 -2.93 8.37
N HIS A 85 22.80 -3.13 7.19
CA HIS A 85 21.50 -2.57 6.85
C HIS A 85 20.44 -3.56 7.28
N LYS A 86 19.50 -3.13 8.12
CA LYS A 86 18.34 -3.92 8.53
C LYS A 86 17.08 -3.21 8.09
N ILE A 87 16.29 -3.90 7.27
CA ILE A 87 14.96 -3.44 6.87
C ILE A 87 13.95 -4.17 7.73
N GLU A 88 13.09 -3.43 8.42
CA GLU A 88 12.05 -3.96 9.28
C GLU A 88 10.68 -3.53 8.75
N GLY A 89 9.69 -4.43 8.85
CA GLY A 89 8.35 -4.25 8.32
C GLY A 89 8.18 -4.79 6.90
N SER A 90 6.91 -4.95 6.50
CA SER A 90 6.53 -5.56 5.23
C SER A 90 6.61 -4.61 4.02
N GLY A 91 6.77 -3.31 4.24
CA GLY A 91 6.60 -2.30 3.19
C GLY A 91 7.65 -2.33 2.08
N TYR A 92 8.88 -2.75 2.35
CA TYR A 92 9.92 -2.79 1.33
C TYR A 92 9.65 -3.84 0.24
N PRO A 93 9.34 -5.12 0.55
CA PRO A 93 8.97 -6.10 -0.46
C PRO A 93 7.77 -5.68 -1.33
N TYR A 94 6.76 -5.02 -0.75
CA TYR A 94 5.63 -4.50 -1.51
C TYR A 94 6.04 -3.49 -2.59
N ARG A 95 7.03 -2.62 -2.30
CA ARG A 95 7.55 -1.63 -3.26
C ARG A 95 8.29 -2.28 -4.42
N GLU A 96 8.95 -3.41 -4.18
CA GLU A 96 9.65 -4.18 -5.22
C GLU A 96 8.68 -4.79 -6.24
N CYS A 97 7.38 -4.95 -5.91
CA CYS A 97 6.36 -5.38 -6.87
C CYS A 97 6.10 -4.34 -7.97
N VAL A 98 6.52 -3.07 -7.79
CA VAL A 98 6.29 -2.00 -8.75
C VAL A 98 7.48 -1.85 -9.69
N THR A 99 7.21 -1.98 -10.97
CA THR A 99 8.16 -1.73 -12.06
C THR A 99 7.73 -0.52 -12.86
N ARG A 100 8.56 -0.05 -13.79
CA ARG A 100 8.14 1.03 -14.71
C ARG A 100 7.02 0.61 -15.67
N LYS A 101 6.82 -0.69 -15.87
CA LYS A 101 5.84 -1.24 -16.83
C LYS A 101 4.52 -1.65 -16.18
N GLY A 102 4.47 -1.73 -14.86
CA GLY A 102 3.29 -2.19 -14.12
C GLY A 102 3.60 -2.64 -12.71
N VAL A 103 2.57 -3.13 -12.05
CA VAL A 103 2.65 -3.77 -10.74
C VAL A 103 2.50 -5.27 -10.92
N ASP A 104 3.39 -6.06 -10.35
CA ASP A 104 3.22 -7.50 -10.22
C ASP A 104 2.21 -7.78 -9.10
N LEU A 105 0.91 -7.85 -9.50
CA LEU A 105 -0.19 -8.01 -8.55
C LEU A 105 -0.16 -9.38 -7.87
N LEU A 106 0.34 -10.42 -8.55
CA LEU A 106 0.48 -11.74 -7.95
C LEU A 106 1.54 -11.75 -6.84
N ALA A 107 2.69 -11.12 -7.09
CA ALA A 107 3.73 -10.97 -6.07
C ALA A 107 3.25 -10.10 -4.91
N TYR A 108 2.52 -9.01 -5.21
CA TYR A 108 1.90 -8.13 -4.21
C TYR A 108 0.95 -8.89 -3.29
N ASP A 109 0.02 -9.67 -3.84
CA ASP A 109 -0.98 -10.41 -3.08
C ASP A 109 -0.33 -11.52 -2.21
N ARG A 110 0.72 -12.17 -2.70
CA ARG A 110 1.47 -13.20 -1.94
C ARG A 110 2.19 -12.66 -0.70
N LEU A 111 2.44 -11.36 -0.62
CA LEU A 111 3.05 -10.72 0.56
C LEU A 111 2.06 -10.49 1.70
N PHE A 112 0.77 -10.74 1.50
CA PHE A 112 -0.28 -10.43 2.48
C PHE A 112 -0.02 -11.03 3.88
N ALA A 113 0.44 -12.27 3.94
CA ALA A 113 0.74 -12.94 5.20
C ALA A 113 1.82 -12.21 6.04
N GLN A 114 2.71 -11.44 5.39
CA GLN A 114 3.73 -10.66 6.10
C GLN A 114 3.09 -9.43 6.77
N VAL A 115 2.25 -8.69 6.05
CA VAL A 115 1.62 -7.47 6.59
C VAL A 115 0.62 -7.78 7.69
N VAL A 116 -0.08 -8.92 7.63
CA VAL A 116 -0.98 -9.37 8.72
C VAL A 116 -0.25 -9.46 10.06
N ASN A 117 1.00 -9.91 10.04
CA ASN A 117 1.81 -10.03 11.26
C ASN A 117 2.44 -8.71 11.73
N ASP A 118 2.66 -7.75 10.81
CA ASP A 118 3.34 -6.50 11.11
C ASP A 118 2.37 -5.36 11.47
N ASP A 119 1.33 -5.16 10.66
CA ASP A 119 0.39 -4.04 10.76
C ASP A 119 -1.01 -4.45 10.31
N TYR A 120 -1.83 -4.83 11.29
CA TYR A 120 -3.20 -5.26 11.05
C TYR A 120 -4.08 -4.19 10.39
N ARG A 121 -3.82 -2.88 10.61
CA ARG A 121 -4.59 -1.80 9.97
C ARG A 121 -4.33 -1.76 8.48
N THR A 122 -3.06 -1.77 8.09
CA THR A 122 -2.67 -1.82 6.69
C THR A 122 -3.12 -3.14 6.03
N ALA A 123 -3.13 -4.26 6.77
CA ALA A 123 -3.67 -5.53 6.26
C ALA A 123 -5.17 -5.43 5.93
N ILE A 124 -5.97 -4.78 6.78
CA ILE A 124 -7.40 -4.53 6.51
C ILE A 124 -7.57 -3.70 5.23
N GLU A 125 -6.82 -2.61 5.09
CA GLU A 125 -6.90 -1.76 3.90
C GLU A 125 -6.54 -2.52 2.63
N ILE A 126 -5.44 -3.28 2.63
CA ILE A 126 -5.02 -4.11 1.48
C ILE A 126 -6.11 -5.11 1.11
N ALA A 127 -6.68 -5.80 2.10
CA ALA A 127 -7.73 -6.78 1.85
C ALA A 127 -8.99 -6.12 1.26
N CYS A 128 -9.43 -4.98 1.79
CA CYS A 128 -10.55 -4.20 1.26
C CYS A 128 -10.26 -3.73 -0.17
N ASP A 129 -9.11 -3.09 -0.42
CA ASP A 129 -8.71 -2.58 -1.74
C ASP A 129 -8.74 -3.70 -2.78
N ARG A 130 -8.15 -4.86 -2.46
CA ARG A 130 -8.03 -5.97 -3.40
C ARG A 130 -9.36 -6.69 -3.65
N LEU A 131 -10.25 -6.78 -2.66
CA LEU A 131 -11.57 -7.38 -2.84
C LEU A 131 -12.56 -6.44 -3.53
N MET A 132 -12.51 -5.15 -3.25
CA MET A 132 -13.36 -4.14 -3.91
C MET A 132 -12.92 -3.88 -5.35
N HIS A 133 -11.63 -4.02 -5.65
CA HIS A 133 -11.02 -3.76 -6.96
C HIS A 133 -10.19 -4.96 -7.45
N PRO A 134 -10.84 -6.11 -7.76
CA PRO A 134 -10.18 -7.42 -7.95
C PRO A 134 -9.54 -7.59 -9.33
N ILE A 135 -8.70 -6.65 -9.76
CA ILE A 135 -7.95 -6.75 -11.01
C ILE A 135 -6.89 -7.84 -10.86
N GLU A 136 -6.90 -8.84 -11.75
CA GLU A 136 -5.95 -9.97 -11.77
C GLU A 136 -5.84 -10.72 -10.43
N LEU A 137 -6.91 -10.73 -9.61
CA LEU A 137 -6.91 -11.39 -8.31
C LEU A 137 -7.27 -12.88 -8.48
N GLU A 138 -6.30 -13.75 -8.16
CA GLU A 138 -6.50 -15.21 -8.19
C GLU A 138 -7.44 -15.69 -7.08
N ASN A 139 -8.26 -16.72 -7.35
CA ASN A 139 -9.31 -17.18 -6.42
C ASN A 139 -8.75 -17.58 -5.05
N HIS A 140 -7.63 -18.28 -4.98
CA HIS A 140 -7.05 -18.70 -3.70
C HIS A 140 -6.54 -17.51 -2.84
N LEU A 141 -6.09 -16.42 -3.48
CA LEU A 141 -5.69 -15.19 -2.79
C LEU A 141 -6.91 -14.37 -2.35
N ARG A 142 -7.98 -14.37 -3.17
CA ARG A 142 -9.28 -13.83 -2.77
C ARG A 142 -9.80 -14.51 -1.51
N GLU A 143 -9.83 -15.85 -1.48
CA GLU A 143 -10.27 -16.63 -0.32
C GLU A 143 -9.43 -16.31 0.93
N GLN A 144 -8.13 -16.08 0.77
CA GLN A 144 -7.25 -15.67 1.87
C GLN A 144 -7.64 -14.30 2.44
N TYR A 145 -7.96 -13.32 1.60
CA TYR A 145 -8.43 -12.01 2.03
C TYR A 145 -9.79 -12.09 2.73
N GLU A 146 -10.75 -12.81 2.14
CA GLU A 146 -12.09 -13.02 2.70
C GLU A 146 -12.01 -13.69 4.07
N GLN A 147 -11.26 -14.78 4.18
CA GLN A 147 -11.07 -15.50 5.43
C GLN A 147 -10.43 -14.60 6.53
N TYR A 148 -9.45 -13.78 6.16
CA TYR A 148 -8.84 -12.83 7.09
C TYR A 148 -9.86 -11.81 7.62
N LEU A 149 -10.69 -11.24 6.74
CA LEU A 149 -11.71 -10.27 7.12
C LEU A 149 -12.81 -10.89 7.97
N GLU A 150 -13.29 -12.08 7.63
CA GLU A 150 -14.29 -12.81 8.44
C GLU A 150 -13.78 -13.09 9.87
N GLN A 151 -12.54 -13.56 9.99
CA GLN A 151 -11.95 -13.90 11.28
C GLN A 151 -11.70 -12.69 12.17
N ASN A 152 -11.61 -11.49 11.61
CA ASN A 152 -11.25 -10.26 12.31
C ASN A 152 -12.36 -9.20 12.31
N ALA A 153 -13.61 -9.58 12.05
CA ALA A 153 -14.76 -8.67 11.84
C ALA A 153 -14.90 -7.58 12.94
N GLU A 154 -14.76 -7.94 14.21
CA GLU A 154 -14.86 -6.97 15.31
C GLU A 154 -13.73 -5.94 15.31
N VAL A 155 -12.51 -6.35 14.97
CA VAL A 155 -11.35 -5.47 14.89
C VAL A 155 -11.48 -4.52 13.71
N ILE A 156 -11.97 -5.03 12.58
CA ILE A 156 -12.20 -4.27 11.35
C ILE A 156 -13.17 -3.12 11.60
N LEU A 157 -14.31 -3.39 12.24
CA LEU A 157 -15.28 -2.33 12.56
C LEU A 157 -14.69 -1.26 13.49
N LYS A 158 -13.87 -1.65 14.47
CA LYS A 158 -13.15 -0.71 15.35
C LYS A 158 -12.13 0.16 14.62
N VAL A 159 -11.63 -0.27 13.46
CA VAL A 159 -10.71 0.49 12.62
C VAL A 159 -11.47 1.37 11.63
N LEU A 160 -12.39 0.79 10.86
CA LEU A 160 -13.05 1.48 9.74
C LEU A 160 -14.05 2.55 10.17
N ILE A 161 -14.78 2.34 11.28
CA ILE A 161 -15.80 3.29 11.76
C ILE A 161 -15.18 4.65 12.15
N PRO A 162 -14.12 4.71 13.00
CA PRO A 162 -13.51 5.99 13.35
C PRO A 162 -12.87 6.72 12.17
N GLU A 163 -12.44 5.98 11.15
CA GLU A 163 -11.85 6.53 9.93
C GLU A 163 -12.89 6.94 8.88
N ASN A 164 -14.19 6.73 9.18
CA ASN A 164 -15.31 7.04 8.29
C ASN A 164 -15.20 6.35 6.90
N LYS A 165 -14.71 5.11 6.90
CA LYS A 165 -14.54 4.25 5.72
C LYS A 165 -15.87 3.61 5.31
N VAL A 166 -16.81 4.45 4.84
CA VAL A 166 -18.22 4.05 4.60
C VAL A 166 -18.33 3.06 3.43
N GLU A 167 -17.54 3.26 2.36
CA GLU A 167 -17.56 2.41 1.17
C GLU A 167 -17.08 0.99 1.50
N GLU A 168 -15.99 0.89 2.26
CA GLU A 168 -15.43 -0.37 2.71
C GLU A 168 -16.40 -1.12 3.63
N ILE A 169 -17.01 -0.43 4.60
CA ILE A 169 -18.01 -1.02 5.51
C ILE A 169 -19.22 -1.53 4.72
N SER A 170 -19.76 -0.73 3.79
CA SER A 170 -20.90 -1.13 2.95
C SER A 170 -20.57 -2.38 2.16
N TYR A 171 -19.42 -2.42 1.49
CA TYR A 171 -18.95 -3.57 0.74
C TYR A 171 -18.85 -4.83 1.61
N LEU A 172 -18.27 -4.72 2.79
CA LEU A 172 -18.09 -5.86 3.70
C LEU A 172 -19.43 -6.42 4.23
N CYS A 173 -20.40 -5.54 4.52
CA CYS A 173 -21.76 -5.94 4.88
C CYS A 173 -22.48 -6.61 3.72
N ASP A 174 -22.42 -6.02 2.52
CA ASP A 174 -23.10 -6.54 1.32
C ASP A 174 -22.52 -7.89 0.88
N SER A 175 -21.24 -8.11 1.14
CA SER A 175 -20.52 -9.37 0.87
C SER A 175 -20.63 -10.40 2.01
N CYS A 176 -21.35 -10.09 3.08
CA CYS A 176 -21.50 -10.94 4.28
C CYS A 176 -20.17 -11.30 4.97
N LEU A 177 -19.11 -10.49 4.80
CA LEU A 177 -17.81 -10.70 5.43
C LEU A 177 -17.78 -10.15 6.87
N ILE A 178 -18.69 -9.26 7.21
CA ILE A 178 -18.95 -8.76 8.56
C ILE A 178 -20.44 -8.79 8.86
N PRO A 179 -20.85 -8.89 10.13
CA PRO A 179 -22.26 -8.95 10.52
C PRO A 179 -23.02 -7.64 10.29
#